data_2125529d543f7f93de2c7728dd66604c
#
_entry.id   2125529d543f7f93de2c7728dd66604c
#
_cell.length_a   1.000
_cell.length_b   1.000
_cell.length_c   1.000
_cell.angle_alpha   90.00
_cell.angle_beta   90.00
_cell.angle_gamma   90.00
#
_symmetry.space_group_name_H-M   'P 1'
#
loop_
_entity.id
_entity.type
_entity.pdbx_description
1 polymer ?
#
loop_
_entity_poly.entity_id
_entity_poly.type
_entity_poly.pdbx_seq_one_letter_code
_entity_poly.pdbx_strand_id
1 'polypeptide(L)'
;RKTTPVDVIVTADARGNYIEHMIKKCGGSALRVPDGYRAFAALKKIVQDSYESTHSIAVALDGPLGPRHEPKKLAFYLSEHAEEEFVGISLSYSSCIRLTRRWDKYVIPLPFTRVSVAVKNYGVVLKSAIPELPVDAQFVQGVRPLLRGV
;
A
#
# COMPACT_ATOMS: atom_id res chain seq x y z
N ARG A 1 -3.04 -11.38 -20.87
CA ARG A 1 -3.64 -10.49 -19.87
C ARG A 1 -2.59 -9.40 -19.58
N LYS A 2 -2.85 -8.15 -19.94
CA LYS A 2 -1.96 -7.03 -19.56
C LYS A 2 -2.01 -6.90 -18.03
N THR A 3 -0.91 -7.13 -17.36
CA THR A 3 -0.76 -6.82 -15.95
C THR A 3 -0.45 -5.34 -15.83
N THR A 4 -1.23 -4.62 -15.03
CA THR A 4 -0.92 -3.22 -14.69
C THR A 4 0.33 -3.22 -13.81
N PRO A 5 1.37 -2.45 -14.13
CA PRO A 5 2.55 -2.33 -13.27
C PRO A 5 2.16 -1.75 -11.90
N VAL A 6 2.87 -2.15 -10.86
CA VAL A 6 2.63 -1.70 -9.49
C VAL A 6 3.86 -0.99 -8.95
N ASP A 7 3.67 0.23 -8.50
CA ASP A 7 4.67 1.02 -7.81
C ASP A 7 4.40 0.98 -6.31
N VAL A 8 5.37 0.56 -5.51
CA VAL A 8 5.20 0.40 -4.07
C VAL A 8 5.92 1.52 -3.33
N ILE A 9 5.23 2.24 -2.47
CA ILE A 9 5.84 3.26 -1.62
C ILE A 9 6.64 2.58 -0.52
N VAL A 10 7.92 2.91 -0.44
CA VAL A 10 8.87 2.39 0.55
C VAL A 10 9.68 3.52 1.18
N THR A 11 10.14 3.29 2.41
CA THR A 11 11.02 4.25 3.09
C THR A 11 12.39 4.37 2.40
N ALA A 12 13.02 5.54 2.50
CA ALA A 12 14.35 5.79 1.92
C ALA A 12 15.49 5.29 2.82
N ASP A 13 15.21 4.38 3.75
CA ASP A 13 16.19 3.77 4.65
C ASP A 13 16.68 2.38 4.18
N ALA A 14 17.54 1.74 4.97
CA ALA A 14 18.09 0.42 4.67
C ALA A 14 17.01 -0.67 4.56
N ARG A 15 15.90 -0.56 5.32
CA ARG A 15 14.77 -1.51 5.24
C ARG A 15 14.10 -1.45 3.88
N GLY A 16 13.94 -0.22 3.34
CA GLY A 16 13.42 -0.02 2.00
C GLY A 16 14.27 -0.67 0.92
N ASN A 17 15.60 -0.83 1.11
CA ASN A 17 16.46 -1.52 0.13
C ASN A 17 16.07 -2.99 -0.04
N TYR A 18 15.79 -3.68 1.08
CA TYR A 18 15.33 -5.08 1.01
C TYR A 18 13.98 -5.21 0.33
N ILE A 19 13.04 -4.33 0.68
CA ILE A 19 11.69 -4.32 0.12
C ILE A 19 11.76 -4.04 -1.39
N GLU A 20 12.53 -3.03 -1.81
CA GLU A 20 12.73 -2.71 -3.22
C GLU A 20 13.30 -3.88 -4.03
N HIS A 21 14.29 -4.60 -3.45
CA HIS A 21 14.85 -5.77 -4.12
C HIS A 21 13.78 -6.86 -4.34
N MET A 22 12.92 -7.09 -3.36
CA MET A 22 11.81 -8.04 -3.48
C MET A 22 10.78 -7.59 -4.52
N ILE A 23 10.39 -6.30 -4.50
CA ILE A 23 9.43 -5.72 -5.44
C ILE A 23 9.93 -5.88 -6.87
N LYS A 24 11.19 -5.55 -7.14
CA LYS A 24 11.80 -5.68 -8.46
C LYS A 24 11.79 -7.12 -8.97
N LYS A 25 12.03 -8.10 -8.09
CA LYS A 25 11.91 -9.52 -8.46
C LYS A 25 10.48 -9.94 -8.82
N CYS A 26 9.48 -9.25 -8.29
CA CYS A 26 8.07 -9.46 -8.61
C CYS A 26 7.59 -8.63 -9.81
N GLY A 27 8.47 -7.88 -10.47
CA GLY A 27 8.13 -7.07 -11.65
C GLY A 27 7.48 -5.71 -11.32
N GLY A 28 7.55 -5.26 -10.07
CA GLY A 28 7.11 -3.93 -9.63
C GLY A 28 8.26 -2.94 -9.50
N SER A 29 7.94 -1.69 -9.19
CA SER A 29 8.88 -0.60 -8.92
C SER A 29 8.72 -0.07 -7.50
N ALA A 30 9.76 0.55 -6.95
CA ALA A 30 9.72 1.15 -5.62
C ALA A 30 9.79 2.68 -5.71
N LEU A 31 8.83 3.35 -5.09
CA LEU A 31 8.81 4.80 -4.91
C LEU A 31 9.39 5.12 -3.52
N ARG A 32 10.59 5.71 -3.52
CA ARG A 32 11.31 6.04 -2.28
C ARG A 32 10.80 7.34 -1.68
N VAL A 33 10.27 7.26 -0.47
CA VAL A 33 9.81 8.43 0.27
C VAL A 33 10.73 8.64 1.48
N PRO A 34 11.44 9.79 1.54
CA PRO A 34 12.27 10.13 2.69
C PRO A 34 11.42 10.46 3.91
N ASP A 35 12.01 10.36 5.09
CA ASP A 35 11.37 10.78 6.32
C ASP A 35 11.39 12.31 6.52
N GLY A 36 10.48 12.80 7.38
CA GLY A 36 10.44 14.19 7.80
C GLY A 36 9.91 15.16 6.73
N TYR A 37 10.41 16.40 6.74
CA TYR A 37 9.90 17.49 5.90
C TYR A 37 10.05 17.26 4.38
N ARG A 38 11.03 16.43 3.98
CA ARG A 38 11.25 16.07 2.58
C ARG A 38 10.19 15.12 2.02
N ALA A 39 9.48 14.41 2.90
CA ALA A 39 8.39 13.51 2.52
C ALA A 39 7.32 14.23 1.72
N PHE A 40 6.94 15.44 2.13
CA PHE A 40 5.87 16.20 1.47
C PHE A 40 6.19 16.51 -0.01
N ALA A 41 7.42 16.93 -0.30
CA ALA A 41 7.85 17.22 -1.67
C ALA A 41 7.86 15.94 -2.54
N ALA A 42 8.33 14.82 -1.99
CA ALA A 42 8.32 13.53 -2.66
C ALA A 42 6.89 13.05 -2.95
N LEU A 43 5.98 13.19 -1.97
CA LEU A 43 4.59 12.80 -2.13
C LEU A 43 3.85 13.68 -3.16
N LYS A 44 4.10 14.98 -3.16
CA LYS A 44 3.53 15.89 -4.17
C LYS A 44 3.98 15.49 -5.57
N LYS A 45 5.25 15.11 -5.73
CA LYS A 45 5.75 14.62 -7.01
C LYS A 45 5.08 13.30 -7.40
N ILE A 46 4.93 12.35 -6.49
CA ILE A 46 4.24 11.07 -6.76
C ILE A 46 2.81 11.32 -7.22
N VAL A 47 2.07 12.22 -6.57
CA VAL A 47 0.71 12.61 -7.01
C VAL A 47 0.75 13.19 -8.41
N GLN A 48 1.67 14.10 -8.70
CA GLN A 48 1.77 14.72 -10.02
C GLN A 48 2.09 13.70 -11.10
N ASP A 49 3.05 12.80 -10.82
CA ASP A 49 3.45 11.74 -11.76
C ASP A 49 2.32 10.71 -11.96
N SER A 50 1.43 10.51 -10.96
CA SER A 50 0.31 9.56 -11.06
C SER A 50 -0.77 9.96 -12.06
N TYR A 51 -0.95 11.25 -12.32
CA TYR A 51 -1.92 11.72 -13.35
C TYR A 51 -1.59 11.25 -14.76
N GLU A 52 -0.30 11.05 -15.06
CA GLU A 52 0.18 10.61 -16.37
C GLU A 52 0.50 9.09 -16.39
N SER A 53 0.51 8.46 -15.22
CA SER A 53 0.89 7.07 -15.06
C SER A 53 -0.29 6.12 -15.23
N THR A 54 -0.03 4.96 -15.84
CA THR A 54 -0.96 3.82 -15.87
C THR A 54 -0.69 2.81 -14.75
N HIS A 55 0.25 3.12 -13.84
CA HIS A 55 0.65 2.26 -12.75
C HIS A 55 -0.31 2.36 -11.56
N SER A 56 -0.49 1.28 -10.84
CA SER A 56 -1.16 1.30 -9.54
C SER A 56 -0.13 1.58 -8.44
N ILE A 57 -0.48 2.43 -7.47
CA ILE A 57 0.39 2.72 -6.33
C ILE A 57 -0.05 1.87 -5.15
N ALA A 58 0.88 1.11 -4.55
CA ALA A 58 0.66 0.33 -3.35
C ALA A 58 1.36 0.95 -2.15
N VAL A 59 0.67 1.01 -1.01
CA VAL A 59 1.21 1.53 0.25
C VAL A 59 0.70 0.72 1.44
N ALA A 60 1.57 0.48 2.43
CA ALA A 60 1.17 -0.10 3.71
C ALA A 60 0.45 0.97 4.55
N LEU A 61 -0.78 0.67 4.99
CA LEU A 61 -1.64 1.65 5.65
C LEU A 61 -1.11 2.11 7.01
N ASP A 62 -0.58 1.20 7.81
CA ASP A 62 -0.07 1.49 9.15
C ASP A 62 1.37 2.05 9.15
N GLY A 63 2.01 2.09 7.97
CA GLY A 63 3.35 2.62 7.80
C GLY A 63 4.43 1.79 8.52
N PRO A 64 5.71 2.20 8.42
CA PRO A 64 6.84 1.42 8.91
C PRO A 64 7.02 1.43 10.44
N LEU A 65 6.40 2.37 11.13
CA LEU A 65 6.56 2.58 12.58
C LEU A 65 5.29 2.30 13.37
N GLY A 66 4.17 1.95 12.72
CA GLY A 66 2.89 1.72 13.39
C GLY A 66 2.27 2.98 13.99
N PRO A 67 1.35 2.86 14.95
CA PRO A 67 0.82 1.61 15.52
C PRO A 67 0.07 0.74 14.52
N ARG A 68 0.02 -0.57 14.82
CA ARG A 68 -0.67 -1.54 13.99
C ARG A 68 -2.17 -1.24 13.91
N HIS A 69 -2.75 -1.37 12.70
CA HIS A 69 -4.16 -1.08 12.40
C HIS A 69 -4.57 0.40 12.58
N GLU A 70 -3.60 1.29 12.72
CA GLU A 70 -3.88 2.72 12.65
C GLU A 70 -3.50 3.27 11.26
N PRO A 71 -4.49 3.50 10.38
CA PRO A 71 -4.21 3.93 9.02
C PRO A 71 -3.58 5.32 9.02
N LYS A 72 -2.46 5.44 8.33
CA LYS A 72 -1.80 6.73 8.10
C LYS A 72 -2.49 7.49 6.96
N LYS A 73 -2.46 8.81 7.05
CA LYS A 73 -3.15 9.70 6.11
C LYS A 73 -2.61 9.65 4.67
N LEU A 74 -1.45 9.04 4.46
CA LEU A 74 -0.77 9.01 3.17
C LEU A 74 -1.64 8.40 2.06
N ALA A 75 -2.23 7.25 2.31
CA ALA A 75 -3.04 6.56 1.33
C ALA A 75 -4.26 7.37 0.89
N PHE A 76 -4.93 8.00 1.86
CA PHE A 76 -6.09 8.85 1.61
C PHE A 76 -5.69 10.17 0.93
N TYR A 77 -4.53 10.73 1.30
CA TYR A 77 -3.96 11.88 0.62
C TYR A 77 -3.72 11.59 -0.86
N LEU A 78 -3.17 10.42 -1.19
CA LEU A 78 -2.94 10.01 -2.59
C LEU A 78 -4.27 9.82 -3.32
N SER A 79 -5.25 9.14 -2.72
CA SER A 79 -6.57 8.95 -3.33
C SER A 79 -7.28 10.28 -3.63
N GLU A 80 -7.28 11.20 -2.65
CA GLU A 80 -7.95 12.50 -2.78
C GLU A 80 -7.30 13.38 -3.85
N HIS A 81 -5.96 13.50 -3.84
CA HIS A 81 -5.24 14.44 -4.70
C HIS A 81 -4.96 13.91 -6.10
N ALA A 82 -4.91 12.60 -6.28
CA ALA A 82 -4.80 11.98 -7.59
C ALA A 82 -6.17 11.64 -8.20
N GLU A 83 -7.27 11.86 -7.45
CA GLU A 83 -8.64 11.48 -7.85
C GLU A 83 -8.76 9.99 -8.22
N GLU A 84 -7.98 9.13 -7.53
CA GLU A 84 -7.85 7.72 -7.81
C GLU A 84 -8.61 6.86 -6.80
N GLU A 85 -9.16 5.74 -7.27
CA GLU A 85 -9.89 4.81 -6.40
C GLU A 85 -8.99 4.18 -5.35
N PHE A 86 -9.44 4.21 -4.10
CA PHE A 86 -8.83 3.52 -3.00
C PHE A 86 -9.31 2.07 -2.94
N VAL A 87 -8.39 1.13 -3.15
CA VAL A 87 -8.67 -0.31 -3.10
C VAL A 87 -7.95 -0.92 -1.90
N GLY A 88 -8.72 -1.36 -0.91
CA GLY A 88 -8.20 -2.07 0.25
C GLY A 88 -7.98 -3.54 -0.07
N ILE A 89 -6.80 -4.06 0.28
CA ILE A 89 -6.45 -5.47 0.16
C ILE A 89 -6.15 -6.03 1.54
N SER A 90 -6.86 -7.10 1.92
CA SER A 90 -6.61 -7.81 3.16
C SER A 90 -6.23 -9.26 2.91
N LEU A 91 -5.33 -9.78 3.76
CA LEU A 91 -4.79 -11.13 3.66
C LEU A 91 -5.16 -11.93 4.90
N SER A 92 -5.63 -13.17 4.70
CA SER A 92 -5.80 -14.14 5.76
C SER A 92 -5.12 -15.46 5.42
N TYR A 93 -4.70 -16.19 6.45
CA TYR A 93 -3.86 -17.39 6.32
C TYR A 93 -4.48 -18.55 7.08
N SER A 94 -4.59 -19.73 6.47
CA SER A 94 -5.12 -20.93 7.15
C SER A 94 -4.16 -21.47 8.22
N SER A 95 -2.85 -21.29 8.05
CA SER A 95 -1.80 -21.69 8.99
C SER A 95 -0.64 -20.72 8.91
N CYS A 96 -0.22 -20.16 10.04
CA CYS A 96 0.86 -19.19 10.08
C CYS A 96 1.52 -19.13 11.46
N ILE A 97 2.77 -18.67 11.49
CA ILE A 97 3.46 -18.25 12.71
C ILE A 97 3.29 -16.74 12.85
N ARG A 98 2.81 -16.30 14.00
CA ARG A 98 2.65 -14.87 14.29
C ARG A 98 3.71 -14.44 15.31
N LEU A 99 4.52 -13.44 14.93
CA LEU A 99 5.56 -12.88 15.81
C LEU A 99 4.92 -11.87 16.77
N THR A 100 4.33 -12.36 17.86
CA THR A 100 3.53 -11.57 18.82
C THR A 100 4.30 -10.50 19.56
N ARG A 101 5.64 -10.64 19.70
CA ARG A 101 6.51 -9.64 20.35
C ARG A 101 6.81 -8.43 19.48
N ARG A 102 6.56 -8.50 18.16
CA ARG A 102 6.69 -7.36 17.26
C ARG A 102 5.43 -6.49 17.31
N TRP A 103 5.58 -5.19 17.16
CA TRP A 103 4.45 -4.26 17.14
C TRP A 103 3.47 -4.55 15.99
N ASP A 104 4.00 -4.95 14.82
CA ASP A 104 3.25 -5.30 13.61
C ASP A 104 2.64 -6.71 13.65
N LYS A 105 2.98 -7.51 14.66
CA LYS A 105 2.60 -8.93 14.79
C LYS A 105 2.80 -9.67 13.47
N TYR A 106 3.98 -9.47 12.87
CA TYR A 106 4.33 -9.99 11.56
C TYR A 106 3.95 -11.47 11.41
N VAL A 107 3.38 -11.79 10.24
CA VAL A 107 2.87 -13.13 9.94
C VAL A 107 3.79 -13.82 8.95
N ILE A 108 4.21 -15.04 9.29
CA ILE A 108 4.97 -15.92 8.41
C ILE A 108 4.04 -17.07 8.02
N PRO A 109 3.55 -17.14 6.77
CA PRO A 109 2.77 -18.26 6.31
C PRO A 109 3.58 -19.55 6.38
N LEU A 110 2.96 -20.64 6.84
CA LEU A 110 3.60 -21.95 6.81
C LEU A 110 3.57 -22.55 5.39
N PRO A 111 4.45 -23.50 5.06
CA PRO A 111 4.36 -24.25 3.82
C PRO A 111 2.97 -24.84 3.63
N PHE A 112 2.46 -24.82 2.39
CA PHE A 112 1.14 -25.33 2.01
C PHE A 112 -0.05 -24.59 2.65
N THR A 113 0.15 -23.41 3.24
CA THR A 113 -0.96 -22.61 3.76
C THR A 113 -1.84 -22.08 2.62
N ARG A 114 -3.14 -22.00 2.88
CA ARG A 114 -4.05 -21.26 2.01
C ARG A 114 -3.98 -19.78 2.37
N VAL A 115 -3.70 -18.94 1.39
CA VAL A 115 -3.76 -17.49 1.51
C VAL A 115 -5.04 -17.01 0.84
N SER A 116 -5.92 -16.38 1.61
CA SER A 116 -7.11 -15.74 1.06
C SER A 116 -6.87 -14.24 0.97
N VAL A 117 -7.20 -13.68 -0.20
CA VAL A 117 -7.06 -12.26 -0.51
C VAL A 117 -8.46 -11.67 -0.65
N ALA A 118 -8.82 -10.76 0.23
CA ALA A 118 -10.04 -9.99 0.09
C ALA A 118 -9.72 -8.59 -0.45
N VAL A 119 -10.48 -8.17 -1.45
CA VAL A 119 -10.31 -6.89 -2.14
C VAL A 119 -11.60 -6.11 -2.00
N LYS A 120 -11.52 -4.87 -1.51
CA LYS A 120 -12.66 -3.97 -1.38
C LYS A 120 -12.34 -2.62 -2.01
N ASN A 121 -13.16 -2.19 -2.94
CA ASN A 121 -13.09 -0.86 -3.53
C ASN A 121 -13.91 0.12 -2.70
N TYR A 122 -13.32 1.23 -2.31
CA TYR A 122 -13.93 2.31 -1.52
C TYR A 122 -14.22 3.56 -2.36
N GLY A 123 -13.91 3.54 -3.66
CA GLY A 123 -13.97 4.72 -4.50
C GLY A 123 -12.89 5.74 -4.15
N VAL A 124 -13.06 6.98 -4.56
CA VAL A 124 -12.18 8.09 -4.14
C VAL A 124 -12.47 8.44 -2.69
N VAL A 125 -11.46 8.34 -1.84
CA VAL A 125 -11.59 8.58 -0.39
C VAL A 125 -10.97 9.91 -0.04
N LEU A 126 -11.75 10.76 0.65
CA LEU A 126 -11.27 12.04 1.16
C LEU A 126 -10.52 11.84 2.47
N LYS A 127 -9.43 12.57 2.65
CA LYS A 127 -8.63 12.60 3.89
C LYS A 127 -9.46 12.99 5.13
N SER A 128 -10.54 13.73 4.94
CA SER A 128 -11.49 14.15 5.98
C SER A 128 -12.54 13.10 6.33
N ALA A 129 -12.78 12.12 5.45
CA ALA A 129 -13.82 11.11 5.58
C ALA A 129 -13.25 9.69 5.38
N ILE A 130 -12.37 9.28 6.30
CA ILE A 130 -11.73 7.96 6.27
C ILE A 130 -12.79 6.89 6.52
N PRO A 131 -12.98 5.92 5.63
CA PRO A 131 -13.97 4.87 5.80
C PRO A 131 -13.57 3.92 6.94
N GLU A 132 -14.57 3.25 7.53
CA GLU A 132 -14.31 2.14 8.44
C GLU A 132 -13.57 1.02 7.72
N LEU A 133 -12.37 0.72 8.22
CA LEU A 133 -11.53 -0.33 7.68
C LEU A 133 -11.61 -1.57 8.60
N PRO A 134 -11.67 -2.79 8.06
CA PRO A 134 -11.70 -3.99 8.88
C PRO A 134 -10.43 -4.09 9.75
N VAL A 135 -10.59 -4.24 11.06
CA VAL A 135 -9.51 -4.20 12.05
C VAL A 135 -8.53 -5.38 11.93
N ASP A 136 -8.97 -6.51 11.38
CA ASP A 136 -8.18 -7.77 11.33
C ASP A 136 -7.42 -7.98 10.03
N ALA A 137 -7.45 -7.04 9.11
CA ALA A 137 -6.84 -7.17 7.81
C ALA A 137 -5.45 -6.53 7.76
N GLN A 138 -4.46 -7.26 7.27
CA GLN A 138 -3.23 -6.63 6.80
C GLN A 138 -3.54 -5.95 5.47
N PHE A 139 -3.64 -4.63 5.50
CA PHE A 139 -3.93 -3.87 4.28
C PHE A 139 -2.66 -3.64 3.48
N VAL A 140 -2.65 -4.15 2.28
CA VAL A 140 -1.81 -3.64 1.19
C VAL A 140 -2.76 -2.91 0.24
N GLN A 141 -2.48 -1.67 -0.04
CA GLN A 141 -3.31 -0.85 -0.88
C GLN A 141 -2.78 -0.79 -2.31
N GLY A 142 -3.67 -0.91 -3.28
CA GLY A 142 -3.41 -0.51 -4.65
C GLY A 142 -4.38 0.62 -5.04
N VAL A 143 -3.86 1.72 -5.54
CA VAL A 143 -4.64 2.76 -6.20
C VAL A 143 -4.65 2.42 -7.69
N ARG A 144 -5.80 2.23 -8.27
CA ARG A 144 -5.95 1.88 -9.68
C ARG A 144 -6.55 3.06 -10.43
N PRO A 145 -5.88 3.59 -11.46
CA PRO A 145 -6.54 4.56 -12.33
C PRO A 145 -7.75 3.90 -12.99
N LEU A 146 -8.90 4.50 -12.85
CA LEU A 146 -10.04 4.17 -13.70
C LEU A 146 -9.64 4.40 -15.15
N LEU A 147 -9.82 3.38 -15.99
CA LEU A 147 -9.88 3.59 -17.43
C LEU A 147 -10.93 4.68 -17.64
N ARG A 148 -10.49 5.91 -17.95
CA ARG A 148 -11.38 6.93 -18.47
C ARG A 148 -12.00 6.31 -19.72
N GLY A 149 -13.25 5.90 -19.59
CA GLY A 149 -14.02 5.36 -20.69
C GLY A 149 -14.04 6.36 -21.84
N VAL A 150 -13.92 5.81 -23.00
CA VAL A 150 -14.12 6.40 -24.33
C VAL A 150 -15.31 7.34 -24.36
#